data_20a1618e7e453bcd2a8251d3829986d7
#
_entry.id   20a1618e7e453bcd2a8251d3829986d7
#
_cell.length_a   1.000
_cell.length_b   1.000
_cell.length_c   1.000
_cell.angle_alpha   90.00
_cell.angle_beta   90.00
_cell.angle_gamma   90.00
#
_symmetry.space_group_name_H-M   'P 1'
#
loop_
_entity.id
_entity.type
_entity.pdbx_description
1 polymer ?
#
loop_
_entity_poly.entity_id
_entity_poly.type
_entity_poly.pdbx_seq_one_letter_code
_entity_poly.pdbx_strand_id
1 'polypeptide(L)'
;MERLLFTLTLLGGVYFAVQVVIWIWDPAMAAAGLGMALLDGGIGLNTQIGDMTAFFAVLAICMVTGALQKNPTLLLAPALLLGGAAVFRTLSSQLHEGSEFATQFIVGEVIIALILLAYRRQLTR
;
A
#
# COMPACT_ATOMS: atom_id res chain seq x y z
N MET A 1 1.18 20.81 12.00
CA MET A 1 0.43 19.97 11.04
C MET A 1 1.35 19.40 9.94
N GLU A 2 2.04 20.24 9.17
CA GLU A 2 2.92 19.77 8.09
C GLU A 2 3.98 18.76 8.56
N ARG A 3 4.69 19.04 9.66
CA ARG A 3 5.70 18.12 10.21
C ARG A 3 5.13 16.75 10.59
N LEU A 4 3.91 16.73 11.15
CA LEU A 4 3.24 15.47 11.49
C LEU A 4 2.90 14.67 10.23
N LEU A 5 2.30 15.30 9.22
CA LEU A 5 1.95 14.65 7.97
C LEU A 5 3.19 14.16 7.22
N PHE A 6 4.27 14.94 7.20
CA PHE A 6 5.57 14.52 6.69
C PHE A 6 6.07 13.25 7.38
N THR A 7 6.11 13.26 8.73
CA THR A 7 6.61 12.13 9.52
C THR A 7 5.77 10.88 9.28
N LEU A 8 4.44 10.98 9.31
CA LEU A 8 3.54 9.86 9.07
C LEU A 8 3.71 9.29 7.65
N THR A 9 3.84 10.16 6.65
CA THR A 9 4.07 9.74 5.26
C THR A 9 5.42 9.03 5.12
N LEU A 10 6.48 9.55 5.74
CA LEU A 10 7.79 8.94 5.68
C LEU A 10 7.83 7.58 6.38
N LEU A 11 7.23 7.48 7.56
CA LEU A 11 7.12 6.22 8.30
C LEU A 11 6.33 5.17 7.52
N GLY A 12 5.22 5.57 6.91
CA GLY A 12 4.44 4.69 6.04
C GLY A 12 5.25 4.21 4.83
N GLY A 13 6.01 5.09 4.20
CA GLY A 13 6.90 4.75 3.10
C GLY A 13 7.99 3.75 3.50
N VAL A 14 8.60 3.93 4.67
CA VAL A 14 9.59 2.99 5.24
C VAL A 14 8.93 1.63 5.55
N TYR A 15 7.73 1.63 6.12
CA TYR A 15 6.98 0.40 6.34
C TYR A 15 6.76 -0.38 5.04
N PHE A 16 6.34 0.28 3.96
CA PHE A 16 6.17 -0.39 2.67
C PHE A 16 7.50 -0.83 2.04
N ALA A 17 8.59 -0.11 2.26
CA ALA A 17 9.91 -0.56 1.86
C ALA A 17 10.32 -1.86 2.57
N VAL A 18 9.99 -2.02 3.84
CA VAL A 18 10.17 -3.28 4.58
C VAL A 18 9.32 -4.40 3.96
N GLN A 19 8.09 -4.12 3.56
CA GLN A 19 7.25 -5.11 2.86
C GLN A 19 7.88 -5.57 1.54
N VAL A 20 8.51 -4.68 0.78
CA VAL A 20 9.26 -5.06 -0.44
C VAL A 20 10.35 -6.07 -0.12
N VAL A 21 11.13 -5.82 0.93
CA VAL A 21 12.20 -6.74 1.36
C VAL A 21 11.63 -8.10 1.76
N ILE A 22 10.52 -8.12 2.50
CA ILE A 22 9.87 -9.36 2.92
C ILE A 22 9.36 -10.14 1.70
N TRP A 23 8.70 -9.48 0.74
CA TRP A 23 8.22 -10.14 -0.48
C TRP A 23 9.34 -10.74 -1.34
N ILE A 24 10.52 -10.12 -1.35
CA ILE A 24 11.70 -10.64 -2.06
C ILE A 24 12.33 -11.82 -1.31
N TRP A 25 12.44 -11.73 0.02
CA TRP A 25 13.23 -12.67 0.82
C TRP A 25 12.44 -13.84 1.36
N ASP A 26 11.21 -13.59 1.81
CA ASP A 26 10.29 -14.59 2.37
C ASP A 26 8.85 -14.29 1.91
N PRO A 27 8.53 -14.61 0.64
CA PRO A 27 7.21 -14.31 0.10
C PRO A 27 6.08 -15.10 0.79
N ALA A 28 6.39 -16.25 1.42
CA ALA A 28 5.39 -17.00 2.17
C ALA A 28 4.94 -16.23 3.42
N MET A 29 5.88 -15.65 4.16
CA MET A 29 5.57 -14.79 5.30
C MET A 29 4.82 -13.54 4.87
N ALA A 30 5.24 -12.90 3.77
CA ALA A 30 4.58 -11.72 3.23
C ALA A 30 3.12 -12.00 2.84
N ALA A 31 2.88 -13.09 2.12
CA ALA A 31 1.54 -13.52 1.72
C ALA A 31 0.65 -13.81 2.94
N ALA A 32 1.16 -14.56 3.91
CA ALA A 32 0.43 -14.87 5.15
C ALA A 32 0.03 -13.59 5.91
N GLY A 33 0.89 -12.58 5.94
CA GLY A 33 0.61 -11.27 6.55
C GLY A 33 -0.57 -10.52 5.90
N LEU A 34 -0.89 -10.85 4.64
CA LEU A 34 -2.03 -10.31 3.91
C LEU A 34 -3.25 -11.25 3.86
N GLY A 35 -3.21 -12.36 4.60
CA GLY A 35 -4.26 -13.36 4.56
C GLY A 35 -4.29 -14.17 3.27
N MET A 36 -3.17 -14.22 2.53
CA MET A 36 -3.03 -14.93 1.27
C MET A 36 -2.23 -16.21 1.45
N ALA A 37 -2.57 -17.23 0.68
CA ALA A 37 -1.69 -18.37 0.46
C ALA A 37 -0.70 -18.05 -0.66
N LEU A 38 0.57 -18.40 -0.47
CA LEU A 38 1.54 -18.35 -1.56
C LEU A 38 1.22 -19.47 -2.54
N LEU A 39 1.20 -19.14 -3.82
CA LEU A 39 0.95 -20.13 -4.89
C LEU A 39 2.12 -21.12 -5.01
N ASP A 40 1.81 -22.36 -5.39
CA ASP A 40 2.77 -23.48 -5.36
C ASP A 40 3.87 -23.41 -6.42
N GLY A 41 3.73 -22.57 -7.43
CA GLY A 41 4.74 -22.47 -8.49
C GLY A 41 4.21 -21.92 -9.82
N GLY A 42 5.05 -22.02 -10.84
CA GLY A 42 4.73 -21.61 -12.21
C GLY A 42 4.58 -20.09 -12.39
N ILE A 43 3.91 -19.72 -13.45
CA ILE A 43 3.66 -18.31 -13.80
C ILE A 43 2.83 -17.60 -12.72
N GLY A 44 1.90 -18.30 -12.09
CA GLY A 44 1.08 -17.74 -11.02
C GLY A 44 1.89 -17.28 -9.82
N LEU A 45 2.84 -18.09 -9.36
CA LEU A 45 3.76 -17.71 -8.28
C LEU A 45 4.61 -16.49 -8.68
N ASN A 46 5.15 -16.51 -9.88
CA ASN A 46 5.94 -15.37 -10.40
C ASN A 46 5.11 -14.08 -10.43
N THR A 47 3.87 -14.15 -10.92
CA THR A 47 2.95 -13.02 -10.98
C THR A 47 2.61 -12.52 -9.57
N GLN A 48 2.28 -13.42 -8.65
CA GLN A 48 1.95 -13.04 -7.27
C GLN A 48 3.11 -12.29 -6.60
N ILE A 49 4.32 -12.83 -6.67
CA ILE A 49 5.51 -12.18 -6.08
C ILE A 49 5.81 -10.86 -6.79
N GLY A 50 5.83 -10.87 -8.12
CA GLY A 50 6.16 -9.69 -8.92
C GLY A 50 5.20 -8.53 -8.71
N ASP A 51 3.90 -8.79 -8.81
CA ASP A 51 2.87 -7.77 -8.71
C ASP A 51 2.78 -7.21 -7.28
N MET A 52 2.84 -8.07 -6.27
CA MET A 52 2.80 -7.63 -4.88
C MET A 52 4.05 -6.84 -4.49
N THR A 53 5.22 -7.28 -4.92
CA THR A 53 6.47 -6.54 -4.69
C THR A 53 6.43 -5.17 -5.39
N ALA A 54 5.98 -5.11 -6.63
CA ALA A 54 5.85 -3.86 -7.38
C ALA A 54 4.84 -2.89 -6.73
N PHE A 55 3.70 -3.41 -6.26
CA PHE A 55 2.70 -2.62 -5.53
C PHE A 55 3.32 -1.93 -4.31
N PHE A 56 4.00 -2.67 -3.45
CA PHE A 56 4.66 -2.10 -2.26
C PHE A 56 5.85 -1.20 -2.62
N ALA A 57 6.59 -1.51 -3.69
CA ALA A 57 7.69 -0.68 -4.15
C ALA A 57 7.21 0.70 -4.62
N VAL A 58 6.12 0.78 -5.37
CA VAL A 58 5.53 2.05 -5.79
C VAL A 58 5.06 2.86 -4.58
N LEU A 59 4.39 2.22 -3.61
CA LEU A 59 3.99 2.88 -2.36
C LEU A 59 5.22 3.46 -1.64
N ALA A 60 6.26 2.65 -1.42
CA ALA A 60 7.46 3.05 -0.71
C ALA A 60 8.19 4.21 -1.42
N ILE A 61 8.48 4.04 -2.71
CA ILE A 61 9.22 5.03 -3.50
C ILE A 61 8.47 6.36 -3.55
N CYS A 62 7.18 6.33 -3.91
CA CYS A 62 6.40 7.56 -4.06
C CYS A 62 6.17 8.27 -2.72
N MET A 63 5.97 7.53 -1.63
CA MET A 63 5.78 8.12 -0.30
C MET A 63 7.08 8.73 0.23
N VAL A 64 8.19 8.00 0.16
CA VAL A 64 9.49 8.49 0.65
C VAL A 64 9.98 9.68 -0.19
N THR A 65 10.03 9.53 -1.51
CA THR A 65 10.50 10.61 -2.39
C THR A 65 9.55 11.79 -2.39
N GLY A 66 8.24 11.54 -2.40
CA GLY A 66 7.22 12.58 -2.31
C GLY A 66 7.31 13.41 -1.03
N ALA A 67 7.58 12.75 0.10
CA ALA A 67 7.78 13.43 1.38
C ALA A 67 9.09 14.23 1.38
N LEU A 68 10.21 13.61 1.04
CA LEU A 68 11.53 14.24 1.09
C LEU A 68 11.65 15.42 0.11
N GLN A 69 11.09 15.30 -1.08
CA GLN A 69 11.09 16.35 -2.11
C GLN A 69 9.94 17.34 -1.96
N LYS A 70 9.04 17.14 -0.99
CA LYS A 70 7.79 17.89 -0.85
C LYS A 70 7.01 17.97 -2.16
N ASN A 71 6.95 16.86 -2.87
CA ASN A 71 6.32 16.79 -4.18
C ASN A 71 4.89 16.24 -4.08
N PRO A 72 3.86 17.10 -4.20
CA PRO A 72 2.46 16.68 -4.05
C PRO A 72 2.00 15.72 -5.16
N THR A 73 2.63 15.74 -6.31
CA THR A 73 2.27 14.85 -7.43
C THR A 73 2.64 13.40 -7.12
N LEU A 74 3.81 13.16 -6.51
CA LEU A 74 4.24 11.83 -6.12
C LEU A 74 3.36 11.20 -5.03
N LEU A 75 2.72 12.02 -4.20
CA LEU A 75 1.81 11.52 -3.15
C LEU A 75 0.45 11.06 -3.69
N LEU A 76 0.12 11.41 -4.92
CA LEU A 76 -1.17 11.01 -5.52
C LEU A 76 -1.20 9.51 -5.85
N ALA A 77 -0.13 8.96 -6.42
CA ALA A 77 -0.09 7.54 -6.79
C ALA A 77 -0.33 6.60 -5.59
N PRO A 78 0.38 6.71 -4.46
CA PRO A 78 0.12 5.88 -3.30
C PRO A 78 -1.26 6.14 -2.68
N ALA A 79 -1.78 7.36 -2.72
CA ALA A 79 -3.14 7.65 -2.24
C ALA A 79 -4.20 6.93 -3.09
N LEU A 80 -4.04 6.91 -4.41
CA LEU A 80 -4.94 6.20 -5.32
C LEU A 80 -4.83 4.68 -5.19
N LEU A 81 -3.61 4.14 -5.03
CA LEU A 81 -3.41 2.71 -4.84
C LEU A 81 -4.05 2.21 -3.55
N LEU A 82 -3.82 2.89 -2.44
CA LEU A 82 -4.38 2.48 -1.14
C LEU A 82 -5.89 2.74 -1.08
N GLY A 83 -6.36 3.87 -1.55
CA GLY A 83 -7.78 4.16 -1.64
C GLY A 83 -8.50 3.20 -2.58
N GLY A 84 -7.90 2.86 -3.71
CA GLY A 84 -8.39 1.86 -4.66
C GLY A 84 -8.42 0.47 -4.04
N ALA A 85 -7.39 0.06 -3.32
CA ALA A 85 -7.36 -1.21 -2.62
C ALA A 85 -8.52 -1.33 -1.61
N ALA A 86 -8.76 -0.29 -0.82
CA ALA A 86 -9.89 -0.27 0.13
C ALA A 86 -11.25 -0.38 -0.58
N VAL A 87 -11.44 0.35 -1.69
CA VAL A 87 -12.67 0.28 -2.49
C VAL A 87 -12.86 -1.12 -3.08
N PHE A 88 -11.86 -1.68 -3.73
CA PHE A 88 -11.98 -2.98 -4.39
C PHE A 88 -12.03 -4.16 -3.41
N ARG A 89 -11.42 -4.06 -2.23
CA ARG A 89 -11.63 -5.02 -1.14
C ARG A 89 -13.10 -5.02 -0.69
N THR A 90 -13.68 -3.84 -0.53
CA THR A 90 -15.10 -3.71 -0.16
C THR A 90 -15.99 -4.28 -1.25
N LEU A 91 -15.77 -3.95 -2.51
CA LEU A 91 -16.54 -4.49 -3.63
C LEU A 91 -16.39 -6.01 -3.74
N SER A 92 -15.18 -6.55 -3.58
CA SER A 92 -14.94 -7.99 -3.62
C SER A 92 -15.78 -8.73 -2.59
N SER A 93 -15.83 -8.22 -1.35
CA SER A 93 -16.64 -8.85 -0.30
C SER A 93 -18.15 -8.81 -0.55
N GLN A 94 -18.62 -7.90 -1.41
CA GLN A 94 -20.04 -7.80 -1.78
C GLN A 94 -20.39 -8.62 -3.02
N LEU A 95 -19.46 -8.78 -3.96
CA LEU A 95 -19.72 -9.36 -5.26
C LEU A 95 -19.28 -10.83 -5.38
N HIS A 96 -18.39 -11.29 -4.50
CA HIS A 96 -17.81 -12.62 -4.60
C HIS A 96 -18.07 -13.42 -3.33
N GLU A 97 -18.81 -14.52 -3.48
CA GLU A 97 -19.05 -15.48 -2.40
C GLU A 97 -17.70 -16.04 -1.89
N GLY A 98 -17.54 -16.10 -0.56
CA GLY A 98 -16.30 -16.54 0.07
C GLY A 98 -15.23 -15.46 0.26
N SER A 99 -15.42 -14.27 -0.32
CA SER A 99 -14.53 -13.14 -0.05
C SER A 99 -14.94 -12.47 1.26
N GLU A 100 -14.06 -12.54 2.26
CA GLU A 100 -14.31 -11.95 3.57
C GLU A 100 -14.00 -10.45 3.58
N PHE A 101 -14.78 -9.69 4.37
CA PHE A 101 -14.53 -8.26 4.56
C PHE A 101 -13.30 -8.04 5.43
N ALA A 102 -12.22 -7.56 4.83
CA ALA A 102 -10.91 -7.41 5.46
C ALA A 102 -10.82 -6.07 6.21
N THR A 103 -11.55 -5.91 7.30
CA THR A 103 -11.68 -4.64 8.05
C THR A 103 -10.32 -4.03 8.41
N GLN A 104 -9.37 -4.81 8.92
CA GLN A 104 -8.06 -4.34 9.36
C GLN A 104 -7.25 -3.72 8.21
N PHE A 105 -7.33 -4.28 7.01
CA PHE A 105 -6.64 -3.74 5.83
C PHE A 105 -7.34 -2.51 5.28
N ILE A 106 -8.67 -2.57 5.15
CA ILE A 106 -9.47 -1.46 4.63
C ILE A 106 -9.30 -0.21 5.50
N VAL A 107 -9.37 -0.35 6.81
CA VAL A 107 -9.18 0.78 7.74
C VAL A 107 -7.77 1.36 7.62
N GLY A 108 -6.73 0.53 7.58
CA GLY A 108 -5.35 0.97 7.41
C GLY A 108 -5.13 1.70 6.08
N GLU A 109 -5.63 1.14 4.98
CA GLU A 109 -5.54 1.72 3.65
C GLU A 109 -6.24 3.08 3.56
N VAL A 110 -7.44 3.20 4.12
CA VAL A 110 -8.19 4.46 4.16
C VAL A 110 -7.46 5.52 4.98
N ILE A 111 -6.96 5.16 6.17
CA ILE A 111 -6.24 6.10 7.04
C ILE A 111 -4.99 6.63 6.32
N ILE A 112 -4.18 5.76 5.72
CA ILE A 112 -2.96 6.19 5.02
C ILE A 112 -3.31 7.03 3.79
N ALA A 113 -4.32 6.64 3.02
CA ALA A 113 -4.77 7.41 1.87
C ALA A 113 -5.22 8.84 2.28
N LEU A 114 -5.95 8.97 3.38
CA LEU A 114 -6.36 10.28 3.91
C LEU A 114 -5.17 11.12 4.38
N ILE A 115 -4.18 10.52 5.04
CA ILE A 115 -2.93 11.20 5.44
C ILE A 115 -2.21 11.75 4.20
N LEU A 116 -2.07 10.93 3.16
CA LEU A 116 -1.41 11.31 1.91
C LEU A 116 -2.15 12.47 1.20
N LEU A 117 -3.47 12.40 1.12
CA LEU A 117 -4.28 13.47 0.54
C LEU A 117 -4.21 14.76 1.36
N ALA A 118 -4.23 14.65 2.68
CA ALA A 118 -4.08 15.80 3.58
C ALA A 118 -2.69 16.44 3.42
N TYR A 119 -1.63 15.63 3.36
CA TYR A 119 -0.28 16.14 3.15
C TYR A 119 -0.12 16.77 1.76
N ARG A 120 -0.62 16.11 0.73
CA ARG A 120 -0.67 16.67 -0.64
C ARG A 120 -1.36 18.04 -0.66
N ARG A 121 -2.53 18.16 -0.03
CA ARG A 121 -3.26 19.43 0.07
C ARG A 121 -2.46 20.50 0.81
N GLN A 122 -1.73 20.13 1.85
CA GLN A 122 -0.88 21.05 2.61
C GLN A 122 0.27 21.60 1.75
N LEU A 123 0.85 20.76 0.89
CA LEU A 123 1.95 21.14 0.00
C LEU A 123 1.52 21.99 -1.20
N THR A 124 0.22 22.00 -1.53
CA THR A 124 -0.32 22.76 -2.66
C THR A 124 -0.94 24.11 -2.26
N ARG A 125 -0.93 24.44 -0.97
CA ARG A 125 -1.38 25.74 -0.45
C ARG A 125 -0.24 26.75 -0.39
#